data_8df4a5720a207fb994d168ef784af3f0
#
_entry.id   8df4a5720a207fb994d168ef784af3f0
#
_cell.length_a   1.000
_cell.length_b   1.000
_cell.length_c   1.000
_cell.angle_alpha   90.00
_cell.angle_beta   90.00
_cell.angle_gamma   90.00
#
_symmetry.space_group_name_H-M   'P 1'
#
loop_
_entity.id
_entity.type
_entity.pdbx_description
1 polymer ?
#
loop_
_entity_poly.entity_id
_entity_poly.type
_entity_poly.pdbx_seq_one_letter_code
_entity_poly.pdbx_strand_id
1 'polypeptide(L)'
;VAAHHYGIEAANSKLTSLQKDVKWLKKELEKFETERHKYIANPAQLRIFDAHVKKIKDQIERGTCTSHAIAGVLSDETMQARSMQLMRYVIVWLLRLVSGVDFPKQDLQLPLPKEQSLAFRCLPEYFVEDIVGNFKFITRMMPHIITGTQCEELVKICIVFLRSSECIKNPYLKSGLVTILFHGVWEIPHHPKGVLGDTLFANKFAMKHLLHALMQFYIECESTGAHNQFYDKFNIRYEIFQVIKCIWPNPVYRENLATEARYVYLALPHYHMLM
;
A
#
# COMPACT_ATOMS: atom_id res chain seq x y z
N VAL A 1 -17.31 0.29 1.11
CA VAL A 1 -15.92 -0.22 1.03
C VAL A 1 -15.80 -1.20 -0.12
N ALA A 2 -16.52 -2.35 -0.15
CA ALA A 2 -16.40 -3.37 -1.20
C ALA A 2 -16.50 -2.81 -2.63
N ALA A 3 -17.53 -2.02 -2.92
CA ALA A 3 -17.70 -1.42 -4.25
C ALA A 3 -16.55 -0.46 -4.62
N HIS A 4 -16.00 0.26 -3.66
CA HIS A 4 -14.83 1.11 -3.84
C HIS A 4 -13.59 0.26 -4.13
N HIS A 5 -13.30 -0.72 -3.27
CA HIS A 5 -12.15 -1.62 -3.39
C HIS A 5 -12.12 -2.32 -4.77
N TYR A 6 -13.15 -3.09 -5.08
CA TYR A 6 -13.19 -3.84 -6.34
C TYR A 6 -13.31 -2.94 -7.57
N GLY A 7 -13.96 -1.77 -7.45
CA GLY A 7 -14.08 -0.81 -8.54
C GLY A 7 -12.73 -0.18 -8.92
N ILE A 8 -11.95 0.26 -7.94
CA ILE A 8 -10.62 0.83 -8.16
C ILE A 8 -9.65 -0.25 -8.66
N GLU A 9 -9.67 -1.44 -8.06
CA GLU A 9 -8.82 -2.56 -8.49
C GLU A 9 -9.11 -2.96 -9.94
N ALA A 10 -10.38 -3.12 -10.31
CA ALA A 10 -10.78 -3.44 -11.68
C ALA A 10 -10.35 -2.34 -12.67
N ALA A 11 -10.52 -1.07 -12.32
CA ALA A 11 -10.10 0.05 -13.16
C ALA A 11 -8.58 0.06 -13.36
N ASN A 12 -7.78 -0.12 -12.31
CA ASN A 12 -6.32 -0.19 -12.38
C ASN A 12 -5.83 -1.41 -13.19
N SER A 13 -6.44 -2.56 -12.98
CA SER A 13 -6.14 -3.79 -13.74
C SER A 13 -6.44 -3.60 -15.24
N LYS A 14 -7.60 -3.04 -15.56
CA LYS A 14 -7.99 -2.74 -16.95
C LYS A 14 -7.05 -1.74 -17.61
N LEU A 15 -6.69 -0.67 -16.90
CA LEU A 15 -5.75 0.34 -17.38
C LEU A 15 -4.38 -0.28 -17.71
N THR A 16 -3.86 -1.10 -16.80
CA THR A 16 -2.57 -1.79 -16.97
C THR A 16 -2.57 -2.74 -18.15
N SER A 17 -3.65 -3.52 -18.32
CA SER A 17 -3.82 -4.42 -19.46
C SER A 17 -3.85 -3.64 -20.79
N LEU A 18 -4.71 -2.62 -20.87
CA LEU A 18 -4.83 -1.79 -22.09
C LEU A 18 -3.51 -1.12 -22.47
N GLN A 19 -2.74 -0.61 -21.49
CA GLN A 19 -1.44 -0.01 -21.76
C GLN A 19 -0.43 -1.02 -22.32
N LYS A 20 -0.44 -2.27 -21.82
CA LYS A 20 0.39 -3.35 -22.37
C LYS A 20 -0.01 -3.71 -23.80
N ASP A 21 -1.32 -3.86 -24.04
CA ASP A 21 -1.86 -4.22 -25.35
C ASP A 21 -1.55 -3.14 -26.40
N VAL A 22 -1.77 -1.86 -26.05
CA VAL A 22 -1.44 -0.72 -26.93
C VAL A 22 0.05 -0.67 -27.23
N LYS A 23 0.91 -0.91 -26.23
CA LYS A 23 2.36 -0.94 -26.43
C LYS A 23 2.79 -2.07 -27.37
N TRP A 24 2.17 -3.24 -27.22
CA TRP A 24 2.42 -4.38 -28.10
C TRP A 24 1.95 -4.09 -29.54
N LEU A 25 0.72 -3.58 -29.71
CA LEU A 25 0.16 -3.22 -31.01
C LEU A 25 1.01 -2.15 -31.75
N LYS A 26 1.55 -1.17 -31.02
CA LYS A 26 2.47 -0.17 -31.60
C LYS A 26 3.74 -0.81 -32.17
N LYS A 27 4.33 -1.78 -31.45
CA LYS A 27 5.51 -2.52 -31.93
C LYS A 27 5.19 -3.38 -33.15
N GLU A 28 4.01 -4.01 -33.16
CA GLU A 28 3.57 -4.78 -34.34
C GLU A 28 3.32 -3.86 -35.55
N LEU A 29 2.71 -2.69 -35.33
CA LEU A 29 2.50 -1.70 -36.36
C LEU A 29 3.82 -1.25 -37.01
N GLU A 30 4.85 -0.98 -36.22
CA GLU A 30 6.20 -0.64 -36.72
C GLU A 30 6.76 -1.73 -37.65
N LYS A 31 6.62 -3.00 -37.26
CA LYS A 31 7.06 -4.13 -38.10
C LYS A 31 6.28 -4.17 -39.42
N PHE A 32 4.95 -4.03 -39.36
CA PHE A 32 4.13 -4.00 -40.57
C PHE A 32 4.48 -2.83 -41.47
N GLU A 33 4.70 -1.65 -40.94
CA GLU A 33 5.08 -0.48 -41.76
C GLU A 33 6.44 -0.66 -42.43
N THR A 34 7.42 -1.30 -41.79
CA THR A 34 8.70 -1.63 -42.43
C THR A 34 8.59 -2.68 -43.53
N GLU A 35 7.61 -3.59 -43.46
CA GLU A 35 7.41 -4.67 -44.43
C GLU A 35 6.53 -4.29 -45.63
N ARG A 36 5.88 -3.13 -45.58
CA ARG A 36 4.94 -2.68 -46.63
C ARG A 36 5.53 -2.71 -48.04
N HIS A 37 6.81 -2.42 -48.19
CA HIS A 37 7.51 -2.42 -49.46
C HIS A 37 7.48 -3.77 -50.20
N LYS A 38 7.36 -4.89 -49.46
CA LYS A 38 7.30 -6.25 -50.00
C LYS A 38 6.01 -6.53 -50.78
N TYR A 39 4.96 -5.75 -50.56
CA TYR A 39 3.61 -5.96 -51.09
C TYR A 39 3.27 -4.97 -52.22
N ILE A 40 4.14 -4.01 -52.54
CA ILE A 40 3.90 -2.94 -53.54
C ILE A 40 3.68 -3.53 -54.95
N ALA A 41 4.38 -4.63 -55.27
CA ALA A 41 4.30 -5.26 -56.58
C ALA A 41 2.93 -5.94 -56.88
N ASN A 42 2.11 -6.23 -55.89
CA ASN A 42 0.81 -6.89 -56.03
C ASN A 42 -0.31 -6.03 -55.43
N PRO A 43 -1.10 -5.29 -56.24
CA PRO A 43 -2.14 -4.37 -55.77
C PRO A 43 -3.23 -5.02 -54.91
N ALA A 44 -3.56 -6.30 -55.17
CA ALA A 44 -4.59 -7.02 -54.40
C ALA A 44 -4.08 -7.33 -53.00
N GLN A 45 -2.84 -7.81 -52.89
CA GLN A 45 -2.21 -8.09 -51.59
C GLN A 45 -1.95 -6.78 -50.80
N LEU A 46 -1.56 -5.72 -51.48
CA LEU A 46 -1.34 -4.42 -50.83
C LEU A 46 -2.64 -3.88 -50.20
N ARG A 47 -3.80 -4.02 -50.88
CA ARG A 47 -5.09 -3.60 -50.29
C ARG A 47 -5.43 -4.38 -49.01
N ILE A 48 -5.20 -5.69 -49.02
CA ILE A 48 -5.43 -6.53 -47.79
C ILE A 48 -4.49 -6.11 -46.69
N PHE A 49 -3.23 -5.87 -47.03
CA PHE A 49 -2.22 -5.41 -46.06
C PHE A 49 -2.58 -4.03 -45.47
N ASP A 50 -2.92 -3.05 -46.33
CA ASP A 50 -3.30 -1.71 -45.88
C ASP A 50 -4.60 -1.75 -45.02
N ALA A 51 -5.56 -2.63 -45.33
CA ALA A 51 -6.73 -2.84 -44.52
C ALA A 51 -6.38 -3.43 -43.12
N HIS A 52 -5.41 -4.34 -43.06
CA HIS A 52 -4.93 -4.90 -41.79
C HIS A 52 -4.20 -3.84 -40.94
N VAL A 53 -3.31 -3.05 -41.58
CA VAL A 53 -2.62 -1.92 -40.92
C VAL A 53 -3.63 -0.91 -40.38
N LYS A 54 -4.67 -0.58 -41.13
CA LYS A 54 -5.76 0.29 -40.67
C LYS A 54 -6.45 -0.27 -39.46
N LYS A 55 -6.78 -1.57 -39.45
CA LYS A 55 -7.40 -2.22 -38.30
C LYS A 55 -6.55 -2.14 -37.03
N ILE A 56 -5.22 -2.33 -37.16
CA ILE A 56 -4.28 -2.18 -36.03
C ILE A 56 -4.28 -0.73 -35.54
N LYS A 57 -4.24 0.26 -36.42
CA LYS A 57 -4.29 1.69 -36.06
C LYS A 57 -5.58 2.03 -35.32
N ASP A 58 -6.72 1.56 -35.81
CA ASP A 58 -8.02 1.75 -35.14
C ASP A 58 -8.05 1.09 -33.73
N GLN A 59 -7.42 -0.07 -33.57
CA GLN A 59 -7.30 -0.73 -32.26
C GLN A 59 -6.41 0.05 -31.30
N ILE A 60 -5.28 0.57 -31.76
CA ILE A 60 -4.37 1.42 -30.99
C ILE A 60 -5.12 2.68 -30.52
N GLU A 61 -5.83 3.34 -31.42
CA GLU A 61 -6.60 4.56 -31.11
C GLU A 61 -7.65 4.29 -30.04
N ARG A 62 -8.50 3.27 -30.24
CA ARG A 62 -9.53 2.89 -29.25
C ARG A 62 -8.92 2.52 -27.89
N GLY A 63 -7.84 1.71 -27.89
CA GLY A 63 -7.15 1.33 -26.66
C GLY A 63 -6.54 2.53 -25.95
N THR A 64 -5.96 3.46 -26.69
CA THR A 64 -5.39 4.70 -26.15
C THR A 64 -6.49 5.61 -25.57
N CYS A 65 -7.58 5.84 -26.31
CA CYS A 65 -8.71 6.64 -25.82
C CYS A 65 -9.32 6.05 -24.55
N THR A 66 -9.54 4.73 -24.52
CA THR A 66 -10.07 4.05 -23.34
C THR A 66 -9.12 4.15 -22.16
N SER A 67 -7.81 3.99 -22.38
CA SER A 67 -6.79 4.16 -21.34
C SER A 67 -6.79 5.57 -20.76
N HIS A 68 -6.88 6.60 -21.60
CA HIS A 68 -6.95 7.99 -21.16
C HIS A 68 -8.24 8.28 -20.38
N ALA A 69 -9.38 7.73 -20.81
CA ALA A 69 -10.65 7.90 -20.09
C ALA A 69 -10.58 7.28 -18.67
N ILE A 70 -10.08 6.05 -18.54
CA ILE A 70 -9.90 5.41 -17.24
C ILE A 70 -8.90 6.18 -16.38
N ALA A 71 -7.75 6.57 -16.94
CA ALA A 71 -6.74 7.34 -16.23
C ALA A 71 -7.29 8.69 -15.76
N GLY A 72 -8.10 9.39 -16.59
CA GLY A 72 -8.73 10.64 -16.24
C GLY A 72 -9.67 10.52 -15.04
N VAL A 73 -10.50 9.47 -15.00
CA VAL A 73 -11.38 9.21 -13.84
C VAL A 73 -10.57 8.88 -12.58
N LEU A 74 -9.55 8.01 -12.72
CA LEU A 74 -8.70 7.65 -11.58
C LEU A 74 -7.85 8.84 -11.07
N SER A 75 -7.58 9.83 -11.91
CA SER A 75 -6.81 11.04 -11.58
C SER A 75 -7.69 12.25 -11.22
N ASP A 76 -8.99 12.07 -11.04
CA ASP A 76 -9.87 13.14 -10.58
C ASP A 76 -9.61 13.43 -9.09
N GLU A 77 -9.07 14.62 -8.80
CA GLU A 77 -8.70 15.02 -7.45
C GLU A 77 -9.89 15.03 -6.48
N THR A 78 -11.06 15.46 -6.95
CA THR A 78 -12.27 15.51 -6.12
C THR A 78 -12.72 14.12 -5.74
N MET A 79 -12.70 13.20 -6.70
CA MET A 79 -13.03 11.78 -6.46
C MET A 79 -12.04 11.16 -5.47
N GLN A 80 -10.74 11.39 -5.68
CA GLN A 80 -9.69 10.81 -4.82
C GLN A 80 -9.68 11.43 -3.42
N ALA A 81 -9.95 12.71 -3.27
CA ALA A 81 -10.11 13.35 -1.95
C ALA A 81 -11.32 12.77 -1.18
N ARG A 82 -12.44 12.50 -1.87
CA ARG A 82 -13.59 11.80 -1.28
C ARG A 82 -13.28 10.35 -0.92
N SER A 83 -12.50 9.68 -1.75
CA SER A 83 -11.99 8.33 -1.49
C SER A 83 -11.14 8.29 -0.21
N MET A 84 -10.20 9.21 -0.07
CA MET A 84 -9.40 9.37 1.16
C MET A 84 -10.26 9.67 2.39
N GLN A 85 -11.29 10.49 2.23
CA GLN A 85 -12.22 10.77 3.33
C GLN A 85 -13.04 9.52 3.72
N LEU A 86 -13.45 8.70 2.75
CA LEU A 86 -14.08 7.41 3.03
C LEU A 86 -13.13 6.50 3.81
N MET A 87 -11.87 6.39 3.36
CA MET A 87 -10.86 5.59 4.07
C MET A 87 -10.66 6.07 5.50
N ARG A 88 -10.63 7.39 5.71
CA ARG A 88 -10.57 7.98 7.04
C ARG A 88 -11.72 7.50 7.94
N TYR A 89 -12.95 7.52 7.45
CA TYR A 89 -14.09 7.02 8.23
C TYR A 89 -13.93 5.53 8.56
N VAL A 90 -13.47 4.74 7.60
CA VAL A 90 -13.20 3.30 7.83
C VAL A 90 -12.11 3.11 8.88
N ILE A 91 -11.01 3.85 8.81
CA ILE A 91 -9.91 3.79 9.77
C ILE A 91 -10.39 4.12 11.19
N VAL A 92 -11.07 5.25 11.34
CA VAL A 92 -11.60 5.69 12.64
C VAL A 92 -12.58 4.67 13.20
N TRP A 93 -13.46 4.14 12.37
CA TRP A 93 -14.42 3.12 12.78
C TRP A 93 -13.73 1.82 13.20
N LEU A 94 -12.74 1.33 12.43
CA LEU A 94 -11.96 0.15 12.80
C LEU A 94 -11.23 0.34 14.13
N LEU A 95 -10.58 1.49 14.31
CA LEU A 95 -9.88 1.80 15.56
C LEU A 95 -10.83 1.83 16.78
N ARG A 96 -12.02 2.41 16.64
CA ARG A 96 -13.06 2.35 17.69
C ARG A 96 -13.47 0.92 17.99
N LEU A 97 -13.69 0.14 16.94
CA LEU A 97 -14.18 -1.22 17.06
C LEU A 97 -13.21 -2.15 17.81
N VAL A 98 -11.89 -2.00 17.53
CA VAL A 98 -10.85 -2.85 18.16
C VAL A 98 -10.39 -2.36 19.52
N SER A 99 -10.43 -1.06 19.77
CA SER A 99 -9.97 -0.48 21.04
C SER A 99 -11.07 -0.36 22.09
N GLY A 100 -12.34 -0.29 21.66
CA GLY A 100 -13.48 -0.05 22.52
C GLY A 100 -13.58 1.39 23.04
N VAL A 101 -12.74 2.33 22.56
CA VAL A 101 -12.76 3.75 22.97
C VAL A 101 -13.33 4.64 21.89
N ASP A 102 -13.86 5.82 22.26
CA ASP A 102 -14.40 6.80 21.29
C ASP A 102 -13.26 7.61 20.65
N PHE A 103 -12.43 6.92 19.85
CA PHE A 103 -11.39 7.56 19.06
C PHE A 103 -12.02 8.45 17.95
N PRO A 104 -11.53 9.67 17.65
CA PRO A 104 -10.29 10.30 18.17
C PRO A 104 -10.48 11.15 19.44
N LYS A 105 -11.67 11.19 20.06
CA LYS A 105 -11.89 11.97 21.27
C LYS A 105 -11.12 11.42 22.48
N GLN A 106 -10.90 10.10 22.49
CA GLN A 106 -10.11 9.41 23.47
C GLN A 106 -8.86 8.83 22.84
N ASP A 107 -7.75 8.87 23.57
CA ASP A 107 -6.48 8.33 23.10
C ASP A 107 -6.49 6.79 23.08
N LEU A 108 -5.88 6.26 22.03
CA LEU A 108 -5.67 4.82 21.89
C LEU A 108 -4.63 4.34 22.91
N GLN A 109 -4.91 3.21 23.51
CA GLN A 109 -3.99 2.55 24.43
C GLN A 109 -3.62 1.17 23.90
N LEU A 110 -2.35 0.80 24.08
CA LEU A 110 -1.86 -0.55 23.79
C LEU A 110 -1.33 -1.19 25.08
N PRO A 111 -1.55 -2.50 25.26
CA PRO A 111 -2.15 -3.46 24.35
C PRO A 111 -3.66 -3.31 24.21
N LEU A 112 -4.21 -3.78 23.06
CA LEU A 112 -5.66 -3.86 22.84
C LEU A 112 -6.31 -4.91 23.77
N PRO A 113 -7.65 -4.83 23.99
CA PRO A 113 -8.40 -5.89 24.66
C PRO A 113 -8.14 -7.25 23.98
N LYS A 114 -7.91 -8.30 24.80
CA LYS A 114 -7.61 -9.65 24.29
C LYS A 114 -8.77 -10.23 23.47
N GLU A 115 -9.99 -9.98 23.91
CA GLU A 115 -11.18 -10.43 23.20
C GLU A 115 -11.70 -9.31 22.30
N GLN A 116 -11.70 -9.57 21.01
CA GLN A 116 -12.25 -8.67 20.01
C GLN A 116 -13.75 -8.90 19.83
N SER A 117 -14.49 -7.83 19.54
CA SER A 117 -15.92 -7.90 19.28
C SER A 117 -16.25 -8.87 18.13
N LEU A 118 -17.40 -9.53 18.20
CA LEU A 118 -17.88 -10.39 17.11
C LEU A 118 -17.97 -9.62 15.78
N ALA A 119 -18.38 -8.34 15.86
CA ALA A 119 -18.44 -7.47 14.68
C ALA A 119 -17.09 -7.36 13.98
N PHE A 120 -15.99 -7.14 14.72
CA PHE A 120 -14.65 -7.06 14.13
C PHE A 120 -14.22 -8.42 13.55
N ARG A 121 -14.47 -9.51 14.25
CA ARG A 121 -14.08 -10.86 13.81
C ARG A 121 -14.78 -11.33 12.54
N CYS A 122 -15.95 -10.75 12.23
CA CYS A 122 -16.71 -11.05 11.01
C CYS A 122 -16.40 -10.11 9.85
N LEU A 123 -15.50 -9.12 10.03
CA LEU A 123 -15.16 -8.20 8.95
C LEU A 123 -14.30 -8.88 7.89
N PRO A 124 -14.63 -8.70 6.60
CA PRO A 124 -13.78 -9.12 5.50
C PRO A 124 -12.45 -8.35 5.46
N GLU A 125 -11.38 -9.03 5.03
CA GLU A 125 -10.04 -8.45 4.95
C GLU A 125 -9.95 -7.24 4.00
N TYR A 126 -10.81 -7.17 3.00
CA TYR A 126 -10.81 -6.06 2.03
C TYR A 126 -11.05 -4.68 2.67
N PHE A 127 -11.53 -4.60 3.91
CA PHE A 127 -11.60 -3.32 4.62
C PHE A 127 -10.22 -2.70 4.85
N VAL A 128 -9.23 -3.53 5.17
CA VAL A 128 -7.84 -3.09 5.36
C VAL A 128 -7.09 -3.04 4.02
N GLU A 129 -7.34 -4.00 3.12
CA GLU A 129 -6.75 -4.03 1.78
C GLU A 129 -7.10 -2.77 0.98
N ASP A 130 -8.33 -2.27 1.10
CA ASP A 130 -8.77 -1.05 0.44
C ASP A 130 -8.04 0.20 0.96
N ILE A 131 -7.80 0.27 2.28
CA ILE A 131 -6.98 1.33 2.89
C ILE A 131 -5.56 1.29 2.31
N VAL A 132 -4.95 0.10 2.23
CA VAL A 132 -3.59 -0.10 1.69
C VAL A 132 -3.53 0.32 0.23
N GLY A 133 -4.44 -0.20 -0.59
CA GLY A 133 -4.48 0.06 -2.03
C GLY A 133 -4.74 1.53 -2.34
N ASN A 134 -5.69 2.14 -1.65
CA ASN A 134 -6.05 3.54 -1.83
C ASN A 134 -4.88 4.47 -1.44
N PHE A 135 -4.29 4.28 -0.27
CA PHE A 135 -3.15 5.10 0.16
C PHE A 135 -1.95 4.96 -0.78
N LYS A 136 -1.61 3.73 -1.17
CA LYS A 136 -0.53 3.46 -2.11
C LYS A 136 -0.76 4.17 -3.45
N PHE A 137 -1.98 4.16 -3.96
CA PHE A 137 -2.35 4.83 -5.19
C PHE A 137 -2.20 6.35 -5.06
N ILE A 138 -2.80 6.94 -4.01
CA ILE A 138 -2.82 8.40 -3.81
C ILE A 138 -1.43 8.94 -3.51
N THR A 139 -0.64 8.27 -2.69
CA THR A 139 0.75 8.67 -2.40
C THR A 139 1.60 8.72 -3.66
N ARG A 140 1.35 7.84 -4.62
CA ARG A 140 2.07 7.80 -5.89
C ARG A 140 1.58 8.85 -6.88
N MET A 141 0.26 9.05 -6.97
CA MET A 141 -0.36 9.84 -8.04
C MET A 141 -0.67 11.28 -7.62
N MET A 142 -1.06 11.50 -6.36
CA MET A 142 -1.58 12.78 -5.86
C MET A 142 -1.27 13.00 -4.38
N PRO A 143 0.01 12.97 -3.96
CA PRO A 143 0.38 13.06 -2.55
C PRO A 143 -0.12 14.35 -1.88
N HIS A 144 -0.32 15.41 -2.64
CA HIS A 144 -0.76 16.72 -2.16
C HIS A 144 -2.19 16.77 -1.59
N ILE A 145 -3.03 15.77 -1.89
CA ILE A 145 -4.39 15.73 -1.32
C ILE A 145 -4.47 15.11 0.07
N ILE A 146 -3.36 14.54 0.56
CA ILE A 146 -3.30 13.88 1.88
C ILE A 146 -3.15 14.95 2.96
N THR A 147 -4.04 14.95 3.94
CA THR A 147 -4.01 15.89 5.07
C THR A 147 -3.22 15.34 6.25
N GLY A 148 -2.68 16.24 7.11
CA GLY A 148 -1.97 15.83 8.32
C GLY A 148 -2.81 14.94 9.26
N THR A 149 -4.11 15.21 9.41
CA THR A 149 -5.01 14.38 10.21
C THR A 149 -5.13 12.97 9.65
N GLN A 150 -5.21 12.82 8.32
CA GLN A 150 -5.23 11.52 7.66
C GLN A 150 -3.91 10.76 7.86
N CYS A 151 -2.78 11.47 7.82
CA CYS A 151 -1.48 10.89 8.14
C CYS A 151 -1.41 10.31 9.55
N GLU A 152 -1.92 11.05 10.55
CA GLU A 152 -1.95 10.57 11.94
C GLU A 152 -2.80 9.32 12.12
N GLU A 153 -3.99 9.31 11.53
CA GLU A 153 -4.91 8.17 11.60
C GLU A 153 -4.35 6.93 10.90
N LEU A 154 -3.71 7.12 9.73
CA LEU A 154 -3.01 6.05 9.01
C LEU A 154 -1.86 5.45 9.83
N VAL A 155 -1.03 6.29 10.44
CA VAL A 155 0.06 5.83 11.30
C VAL A 155 -0.49 5.04 12.49
N LYS A 156 -1.56 5.54 13.12
CA LYS A 156 -2.18 4.86 14.28
C LYS A 156 -2.74 3.49 13.92
N ILE A 157 -3.48 3.35 12.81
CA ILE A 157 -4.02 2.04 12.42
C ILE A 157 -2.91 1.04 12.07
N CYS A 158 -1.84 1.48 11.38
CA CYS A 158 -0.70 0.63 11.10
C CYS A 158 -0.07 0.10 12.39
N ILE A 159 0.21 0.98 13.36
CA ILE A 159 0.81 0.59 14.63
C ILE A 159 -0.08 -0.35 15.43
N VAL A 160 -1.36 0.00 15.57
CA VAL A 160 -2.33 -0.79 16.34
C VAL A 160 -2.42 -2.21 15.80
N PHE A 161 -2.54 -2.38 14.51
CA PHE A 161 -2.68 -3.71 13.90
C PHE A 161 -1.37 -4.48 13.81
N LEU A 162 -0.23 -3.82 13.62
CA LEU A 162 1.07 -4.50 13.67
C LEU A 162 1.42 -4.99 15.08
N ARG A 163 0.99 -4.25 16.13
CA ARG A 163 1.18 -4.64 17.56
C ARG A 163 0.19 -5.71 18.03
N SER A 164 -0.89 -5.94 17.30
CA SER A 164 -2.00 -6.79 17.74
C SER A 164 -2.14 -8.00 16.82
N SER A 165 -1.21 -8.95 16.95
CA SER A 165 -1.16 -10.17 16.11
C SER A 165 -2.43 -11.03 16.22
N GLU A 166 -3.19 -10.89 17.30
CA GLU A 166 -4.47 -11.58 17.50
C GLU A 166 -5.60 -10.97 16.65
N CYS A 167 -5.50 -9.68 16.30
CA CYS A 167 -6.50 -8.99 15.48
C CYS A 167 -6.38 -9.34 14.00
N ILE A 168 -5.15 -9.42 13.48
CA ILE A 168 -4.87 -9.72 12.08
C ILE A 168 -3.89 -10.89 12.02
N LYS A 169 -4.40 -12.05 11.63
CA LYS A 169 -3.60 -13.27 11.49
C LYS A 169 -2.94 -13.41 10.13
N ASN A 170 -3.51 -12.79 9.09
CA ASN A 170 -2.99 -12.83 7.73
C ASN A 170 -1.70 -12.00 7.62
N PRO A 171 -0.53 -12.62 7.39
CA PRO A 171 0.75 -11.91 7.29
C PRO A 171 0.82 -10.99 6.08
N TYR A 172 0.10 -11.30 5.00
CA TYR A 172 0.03 -10.44 3.81
C TYR A 172 -0.70 -9.13 4.09
N LEU A 173 -1.75 -9.19 4.92
CA LEU A 173 -2.47 -8.00 5.33
C LEU A 173 -1.61 -7.10 6.23
N LYS A 174 -0.85 -7.69 7.16
CA LYS A 174 0.15 -6.96 7.95
C LYS A 174 1.26 -6.37 7.07
N SER A 175 1.73 -7.10 6.09
CA SER A 175 2.68 -6.59 5.10
C SER A 175 2.14 -5.35 4.39
N GLY A 176 0.84 -5.35 4.02
CA GLY A 176 0.18 -4.17 3.45
C GLY A 176 0.26 -2.93 4.35
N LEU A 177 0.15 -3.10 5.68
CA LEU A 177 0.30 -1.99 6.64
C LEU A 177 1.74 -1.44 6.67
N VAL A 178 2.75 -2.32 6.54
CA VAL A 178 4.15 -1.89 6.37
C VAL A 178 4.33 -1.16 5.05
N THR A 179 3.69 -1.62 3.98
CA THR A 179 3.71 -0.96 2.67
C THR A 179 3.13 0.46 2.73
N ILE A 180 2.09 0.72 3.54
CA ILE A 180 1.59 2.09 3.80
C ILE A 180 2.72 2.95 4.39
N LEU A 181 3.37 2.46 5.45
CA LEU A 181 4.46 3.20 6.11
C LEU A 181 5.62 3.43 5.15
N PHE A 182 6.03 2.41 4.38
CA PHE A 182 7.09 2.50 3.39
C PHE A 182 6.82 3.54 2.31
N HIS A 183 5.63 3.50 1.67
CA HIS A 183 5.24 4.52 0.70
C HIS A 183 5.10 5.91 1.35
N GLY A 184 4.69 5.95 2.60
CA GLY A 184 4.56 7.19 3.36
C GLY A 184 5.88 7.88 3.70
N VAL A 185 6.99 7.13 3.82
CA VAL A 185 8.34 7.67 4.06
C VAL A 185 9.17 7.81 2.78
N TRP A 186 8.64 7.36 1.65
CA TRP A 186 9.32 7.48 0.36
C TRP A 186 9.46 8.94 -0.05
N GLU A 187 10.67 9.32 -0.43
CA GLU A 187 10.98 10.67 -0.86
C GLU A 187 10.20 11.04 -2.13
N ILE A 188 9.48 12.14 -2.07
CA ILE A 188 8.74 12.73 -3.19
C ILE A 188 9.06 14.23 -3.31
N PRO A 189 8.83 14.86 -4.47
CA PRO A 189 9.04 16.29 -4.63
C PRO A 189 8.38 17.09 -3.49
N HIS A 190 9.12 18.01 -2.89
CA HIS A 190 8.73 18.84 -1.73
C HIS A 190 8.52 18.12 -0.39
N HIS A 191 8.67 16.77 -0.34
CA HIS A 191 8.61 15.98 0.90
C HIS A 191 9.79 15.02 0.98
N PRO A 192 10.97 15.47 1.45
CA PRO A 192 12.19 14.65 1.49
C PRO A 192 12.10 13.45 2.46
N LYS A 193 11.15 13.49 3.39
CA LYS A 193 10.84 12.39 4.31
C LYS A 193 9.53 11.67 3.97
N GLY A 194 8.99 11.89 2.76
CA GLY A 194 7.68 11.41 2.36
C GLY A 194 6.52 12.11 3.07
N VAL A 195 5.29 11.73 2.74
CA VAL A 195 4.07 12.36 3.29
C VAL A 195 3.85 12.04 4.77
N LEU A 196 4.37 10.94 5.29
CA LEU A 196 4.23 10.54 6.69
C LEU A 196 5.41 11.00 7.56
N GLY A 197 6.52 11.48 6.98
CA GLY A 197 7.75 11.78 7.72
C GLY A 197 7.53 12.70 8.90
N ASP A 198 6.92 13.86 8.68
CA ASP A 198 6.68 14.84 9.74
C ASP A 198 5.75 14.27 10.83
N THR A 199 4.73 13.52 10.45
CA THR A 199 3.84 12.84 11.41
C THR A 199 4.61 11.83 12.26
N LEU A 200 5.49 11.03 11.67
CA LEU A 200 6.31 10.07 12.41
C LEU A 200 7.28 10.74 13.39
N PHE A 201 7.78 11.93 13.07
CA PHE A 201 8.68 12.67 13.96
C PHE A 201 7.97 13.48 15.06
N ALA A 202 6.68 13.80 14.89
CA ALA A 202 5.91 14.62 15.83
C ALA A 202 4.94 13.81 16.70
N ASN A 203 4.45 12.68 16.21
CA ASN A 203 3.39 11.92 16.86
C ASN A 203 3.92 11.07 18.03
N LYS A 204 3.52 11.40 19.26
CA LYS A 204 3.96 10.70 20.49
C LYS A 204 3.60 9.21 20.49
N PHE A 205 2.44 8.85 19.96
CA PHE A 205 2.01 7.45 19.87
C PHE A 205 2.91 6.66 18.92
N ALA A 206 3.29 7.26 17.78
CA ALA A 206 4.24 6.66 16.85
C ALA A 206 5.61 6.49 17.49
N MET A 207 6.16 7.54 18.10
CA MET A 207 7.46 7.48 18.77
C MET A 207 7.52 6.40 19.85
N LYS A 208 6.41 6.16 20.54
CA LYS A 208 6.34 5.15 21.59
C LYS A 208 6.20 3.71 21.08
N HIS A 209 5.47 3.49 19.98
CA HIS A 209 5.01 2.15 19.63
C HIS A 209 5.47 1.64 18.26
N LEU A 210 5.85 2.52 17.31
CA LEU A 210 6.09 2.12 15.93
C LEU A 210 7.30 1.18 15.79
N LEU A 211 8.43 1.53 16.39
CA LEU A 211 9.64 0.73 16.23
C LEU A 211 9.46 -0.69 16.78
N HIS A 212 8.80 -0.81 17.94
CA HIS A 212 8.45 -2.11 18.48
C HIS A 212 7.48 -2.88 17.55
N ALA A 213 6.46 -2.22 16.99
CA ALA A 213 5.52 -2.84 16.07
C ALA A 213 6.22 -3.42 14.84
N LEU A 214 7.16 -2.67 14.27
CA LEU A 214 7.96 -3.11 13.13
C LEU A 214 8.87 -4.30 13.48
N MET A 215 9.55 -4.25 14.61
CA MET A 215 10.43 -5.33 15.07
C MET A 215 9.64 -6.60 15.41
N GLN A 216 8.48 -6.46 16.05
CA GLN A 216 7.58 -7.60 16.33
C GLN A 216 7.15 -8.27 15.02
N PHE A 217 6.69 -7.52 14.03
CA PHE A 217 6.26 -8.09 12.75
C PHE A 217 7.45 -8.68 11.96
N TYR A 218 8.64 -8.08 12.05
CA TYR A 218 9.85 -8.65 11.48
C TYR A 218 10.10 -10.08 11.99
N ILE A 219 9.98 -10.30 13.30
CA ILE A 219 10.15 -11.62 13.92
C ILE A 219 9.00 -12.57 13.50
N GLU A 220 7.76 -12.09 13.49
CA GLU A 220 6.61 -12.89 13.07
C GLU A 220 6.74 -13.39 11.62
N CYS A 221 7.28 -12.59 10.72
CA CYS A 221 7.53 -12.98 9.33
C CYS A 221 8.51 -14.16 9.19
N GLU A 222 9.44 -14.35 10.15
CA GLU A 222 10.38 -15.47 10.12
C GLU A 222 9.69 -16.80 10.41
N SER A 223 8.71 -16.81 11.31
CA SER A 223 8.07 -18.04 11.80
C SER A 223 7.03 -18.62 10.83
N THR A 224 6.61 -17.87 9.80
CA THR A 224 5.65 -18.35 8.80
C THR A 224 6.35 -19.23 7.74
N GLY A 225 6.36 -20.54 7.96
CA GLY A 225 7.11 -21.52 7.18
C GLY A 225 6.45 -21.97 5.87
N ALA A 226 6.46 -21.19 4.79
CA ALA A 226 6.04 -21.67 3.47
C ALA A 226 7.13 -21.46 2.42
N HIS A 227 7.37 -22.48 1.59
CA HIS A 227 8.51 -22.61 0.68
C HIS A 227 8.59 -21.57 -0.47
N ASN A 228 7.48 -20.92 -0.85
CA ASN A 228 7.44 -19.95 -1.96
C ASN A 228 7.59 -18.49 -1.52
N GLN A 229 7.97 -18.24 -0.26
CA GLN A 229 7.88 -16.89 0.37
C GLN A 229 9.23 -16.18 0.51
N PHE A 230 10.31 -16.67 -0.08
CA PHE A 230 11.62 -16.04 0.08
C PHE A 230 11.64 -14.60 -0.43
N TYR A 231 11.10 -14.36 -1.61
CA TYR A 231 11.02 -13.00 -2.21
C TYR A 231 10.06 -12.09 -1.44
N ASP A 232 8.95 -12.63 -0.95
CA ASP A 232 7.97 -11.86 -0.18
C ASP A 232 8.58 -11.43 1.17
N LYS A 233 9.24 -12.35 1.88
CA LYS A 233 9.96 -12.04 3.13
C LYS A 233 11.06 -11.02 2.92
N PHE A 234 11.83 -11.11 1.84
CA PHE A 234 12.86 -10.14 1.51
C PHE A 234 12.27 -8.74 1.29
N ASN A 235 11.19 -8.63 0.52
CA ASN A 235 10.52 -7.35 0.26
C ASN A 235 9.96 -6.75 1.55
N ILE A 236 9.29 -7.55 2.38
CA ILE A 236 8.74 -7.09 3.67
C ILE A 236 9.86 -6.55 4.57
N ARG A 237 10.96 -7.26 4.68
CA ARG A 237 12.13 -6.82 5.48
C ARG A 237 12.73 -5.55 4.92
N TYR A 238 12.88 -5.45 3.61
CA TYR A 238 13.37 -4.25 2.95
C TYR A 238 12.49 -3.05 3.29
N GLU A 239 11.17 -3.16 3.16
CA GLU A 239 10.22 -2.10 3.50
C GLU A 239 10.32 -1.71 4.99
N ILE A 240 10.36 -2.69 5.91
CA ILE A 240 10.56 -2.45 7.34
C ILE A 240 11.84 -1.64 7.60
N PHE A 241 12.97 -2.06 7.01
CA PHE A 241 14.24 -1.37 7.21
C PHE A 241 14.26 0.04 6.61
N GLN A 242 13.56 0.29 5.51
CA GLN A 242 13.43 1.66 4.97
C GLN A 242 12.66 2.57 5.93
N VAL A 243 11.59 2.08 6.55
CA VAL A 243 10.86 2.83 7.57
C VAL A 243 11.74 3.08 8.80
N ILE A 244 12.44 2.05 9.29
CA ILE A 244 13.38 2.18 10.42
C ILE A 244 14.47 3.19 10.09
N LYS A 245 15.07 3.14 8.90
CA LYS A 245 16.07 4.10 8.45
C LYS A 245 15.57 5.54 8.52
N CYS A 246 14.31 5.78 8.13
CA CYS A 246 13.71 7.10 8.19
C CYS A 246 13.57 7.62 9.62
N ILE A 247 13.10 6.77 10.56
CA ILE A 247 12.83 7.20 11.96
C ILE A 247 14.06 7.13 12.88
N TRP A 248 15.10 6.36 12.53
CA TRP A 248 16.28 6.11 13.36
C TRP A 248 17.04 7.36 13.81
N PRO A 249 17.13 8.45 13.03
CA PRO A 249 17.78 9.68 13.48
C PRO A 249 17.14 10.30 14.73
N ASN A 250 15.84 10.06 14.97
CA ASN A 250 15.15 10.55 16.14
C ASN A 250 15.51 9.70 17.39
N PRO A 251 16.19 10.28 18.42
CA PRO A 251 16.65 9.53 19.59
C PRO A 251 15.53 8.93 20.42
N VAL A 252 14.33 9.54 20.41
CA VAL A 252 13.17 9.06 21.19
C VAL A 252 12.76 7.65 20.79
N TYR A 253 12.83 7.31 19.51
CA TYR A 253 12.55 5.94 19.05
C TYR A 253 13.54 4.92 19.63
N ARG A 254 14.84 5.27 19.65
CA ARG A 254 15.91 4.41 20.16
C ARG A 254 15.81 4.22 21.67
N GLU A 255 15.51 5.29 22.40
CA GLU A 255 15.33 5.27 23.85
C GLU A 255 14.13 4.41 24.26
N ASN A 256 12.99 4.57 23.59
CA ASN A 256 11.81 3.76 23.83
C ASN A 256 12.07 2.28 23.56
N LEU A 257 12.74 1.94 22.45
CA LEU A 257 13.11 0.55 22.14
C LEU A 257 14.07 -0.02 23.20
N ALA A 258 15.07 0.73 23.62
CA ALA A 258 16.02 0.30 24.65
C ALA A 258 15.33 0.06 26.00
N THR A 259 14.35 0.89 26.33
CA THR A 259 13.54 0.72 27.55
C THR A 259 12.71 -0.55 27.49
N GLU A 260 12.00 -0.78 26.39
CA GLU A 260 11.21 -2.01 26.21
C GLU A 260 12.08 -3.28 26.22
N ALA A 261 13.23 -3.25 25.54
CA ALA A 261 14.18 -4.36 25.52
C ALA A 261 14.71 -4.71 26.93
N ARG A 262 14.97 -3.72 27.79
CA ARG A 262 15.37 -3.92 29.18
C ARG A 262 14.27 -4.60 30.00
N TYR A 263 13.01 -4.19 29.83
CA TYR A 263 11.88 -4.83 30.52
C TYR A 263 11.68 -6.27 30.10
N VAL A 264 11.79 -6.58 28.81
CA VAL A 264 11.69 -7.95 28.30
C VAL A 264 12.83 -8.81 28.83
N TYR A 265 14.06 -8.30 28.85
CA TYR A 265 15.22 -9.01 29.40
C TYR A 265 15.08 -9.30 30.89
N LEU A 266 14.57 -8.36 31.68
CA LEU A 266 14.33 -8.53 33.11
C LEU A 266 13.15 -9.45 33.44
N ALA A 267 12.17 -9.57 32.53
CA ALA A 267 11.00 -10.43 32.70
C ALA A 267 11.23 -11.90 32.28
N LEU A 268 12.38 -12.22 31.65
CA LEU A 268 12.73 -13.59 31.23
C LEU A 268 13.77 -14.20 32.19
N PRO A 269 13.37 -14.90 33.24
CA PRO A 269 14.29 -15.44 34.28
C PRO A 269 15.21 -16.58 33.78
N HIS A 270 15.08 -17.08 32.55
CA HIS A 270 15.75 -18.28 32.07
C HIS A 270 16.82 -18.07 30.97
N TYR A 271 17.14 -16.84 30.56
CA TYR A 271 18.20 -16.60 29.54
C TYR A 271 19.64 -16.60 30.08
N HIS A 272 19.82 -16.74 31.41
CA HIS A 272 21.15 -16.76 32.04
C HIS A 272 21.92 -18.09 31.92
N MET A 273 21.37 -19.11 31.24
CA MET A 273 22.03 -20.44 31.13
C MET A 273 22.56 -20.80 29.74
N LEU A 274 22.64 -19.87 28.80
CA LEU A 274 23.10 -20.16 27.43
C LEU A 274 24.18 -19.18 26.92
N MET A 275 24.99 -18.59 27.82
CA MET A 275 26.27 -18.00 27.45
C MET A 275 27.41 -18.70 28.18
#